data_d9974d60e8bf0eba263d2d5debf463fb
#
_entry.id   d9974d60e8bf0eba263d2d5debf463fb
#
_cell.length_a   1.000
_cell.length_b   1.000
_cell.length_c   1.000
_cell.angle_alpha   90.00
_cell.angle_beta   90.00
_cell.angle_gamma   90.00
#
_symmetry.space_group_name_H-M   'P 1'
#
loop_
_entity.id
_entity.type
_entity.pdbx_description
1 polymer ?
#
loop_
_entity_poly.entity_id
_entity_poly.type
_entity_poly.pdbx_seq_one_letter_code
_entity_poly.pdbx_strand_id
1 'polypeptide(L)'
;MANEAPKIGLDNVVIAKVLSDNASGITYGEVRALKGAVNATVNPNSDVAVDFADNGPFFSASNRGNTELSLEMIDVDVDILAEMLGQKKVNGITVETPLDQSSDYAIGFRVWLAGKDANGNNRYQYFWYAKGKFSVPETGGETKTDSLNFGHISVTAQFVQTQYVPAGQESGTICTHIRTDDATVPASVKANWFNAPVVGVITDSSELTVTASLSTKTITLTGAKDSGASFVFAPASAVLGQTIIVVDSNGDAVDGTVTVGTTASASPTITIVCEDTPSAVTVTSGLKDSFGVGATPMTDTSL
;
A
#
# COMPACT_ATOMS: atom_id res chain seq x y z
N MET A 1 -0.92 5.32 26.68
CA MET A 1 -1.50 4.00 26.34
C MET A 1 -2.67 4.24 25.41
N ALA A 2 -2.72 3.55 24.26
CA ALA A 2 -3.88 3.63 23.38
C ALA A 2 -5.10 3.07 24.13
N ASN A 3 -6.15 3.87 24.26
CA ASN A 3 -7.37 3.41 24.92
C ASN A 3 -8.06 2.38 24.03
N GLU A 4 -8.51 1.27 24.60
CA GLU A 4 -9.36 0.30 23.91
C GLU A 4 -10.60 1.02 23.35
N ALA A 5 -10.97 0.69 22.10
CA ALA A 5 -12.13 1.24 21.45
C ALA A 5 -12.76 0.24 20.49
N PRO A 6 -14.09 0.08 20.48
CA PRO A 6 -14.77 -0.76 19.52
C PRO A 6 -14.65 -0.19 18.10
N LYS A 7 -14.61 -1.06 17.10
CA LYS A 7 -14.66 -0.71 15.69
C LYS A 7 -16.10 -0.34 15.30
N ILE A 8 -16.27 0.78 14.60
CA ILE A 8 -17.60 1.33 14.27
C ILE A 8 -17.82 1.62 12.78
N GLY A 9 -16.81 1.48 11.95
CA GLY A 9 -16.94 1.75 10.51
C GLY A 9 -15.72 1.32 9.72
N LEU A 10 -15.90 1.15 8.41
CA LEU A 10 -14.88 0.84 7.42
C LEU A 10 -14.93 1.90 6.34
N ASP A 11 -13.78 2.38 5.91
CA ASP A 11 -13.67 3.23 4.72
C ASP A 11 -12.25 3.21 4.13
N ASN A 12 -12.04 4.00 3.07
CA ASN A 12 -10.77 4.18 2.39
C ASN A 12 -10.09 2.85 2.02
N VAL A 13 -10.84 1.98 1.33
CA VAL A 13 -10.28 0.74 0.80
C VAL A 13 -9.49 1.05 -0.46
N VAL A 14 -8.23 0.62 -0.49
CA VAL A 14 -7.29 0.85 -1.59
C VAL A 14 -6.55 -0.43 -1.94
N ILE A 15 -6.15 -0.56 -3.20
CA ILE A 15 -5.34 -1.69 -3.68
C ILE A 15 -4.09 -1.20 -4.42
N ALA A 16 -3.06 -2.02 -4.42
CA ALA A 16 -1.86 -1.82 -5.23
C ALA A 16 -1.38 -3.16 -5.78
N LYS A 17 -1.11 -3.22 -7.09
CA LYS A 17 -0.59 -4.44 -7.72
C LYS A 17 0.84 -4.70 -7.26
N VAL A 18 1.16 -5.94 -6.93
CA VAL A 18 2.55 -6.35 -6.67
C VAL A 18 3.25 -6.53 -8.01
N LEU A 19 4.28 -5.73 -8.27
CA LEU A 19 5.07 -5.78 -9.50
C LEU A 19 6.22 -6.78 -9.39
N SER A 20 6.87 -6.83 -8.23
CA SER A 20 7.89 -7.82 -7.92
C SER A 20 7.94 -8.09 -6.42
N ASP A 21 8.29 -9.30 -6.04
CA ASP A 21 8.54 -9.71 -4.66
C ASP A 21 9.68 -10.73 -4.65
N ASN A 22 10.81 -10.36 -4.11
CA ASN A 22 12.02 -11.17 -4.05
C ASN A 22 12.84 -10.83 -2.79
N ALA A 23 13.92 -11.55 -2.55
CA ALA A 23 14.75 -11.37 -1.36
C ALA A 23 15.35 -9.95 -1.22
N SER A 24 15.49 -9.19 -2.31
CA SER A 24 16.06 -7.83 -2.31
C SER A 24 15.03 -6.75 -2.05
N GLY A 25 13.73 -7.03 -2.24
CA GLY A 25 12.68 -6.05 -2.04
C GLY A 25 11.34 -6.49 -2.63
N ILE A 26 10.32 -5.73 -2.26
CA ILE A 26 8.98 -5.81 -2.86
C ILE A 26 8.63 -4.46 -3.47
N THR A 27 8.06 -4.48 -4.68
CA THR A 27 7.63 -3.26 -5.38
C THR A 27 6.16 -3.34 -5.74
N TYR A 28 5.50 -2.21 -5.67
CA TYR A 28 4.07 -2.08 -5.95
C TYR A 28 3.83 -1.09 -7.08
N GLY A 29 2.74 -1.29 -7.78
CA GLY A 29 2.19 -0.33 -8.73
C GLY A 29 1.46 0.81 -8.03
N GLU A 30 0.76 1.62 -8.82
CA GLU A 30 -0.06 2.72 -8.32
C GLU A 30 -1.13 2.24 -7.34
N VAL A 31 -1.34 3.03 -6.27
CA VAL A 31 -2.43 2.78 -5.32
C VAL A 31 -3.73 3.29 -5.91
N ARG A 32 -4.70 2.41 -6.05
CA ARG A 32 -6.04 2.73 -6.57
C ARG A 32 -7.12 2.51 -5.51
N ALA A 33 -8.10 3.41 -5.48
CA ALA A 33 -9.21 3.30 -4.53
C ALA A 33 -10.24 2.27 -5.00
N LEU A 34 -10.68 1.41 -4.09
CA LEU A 34 -11.87 0.56 -4.24
C LEU A 34 -13.03 1.24 -3.51
N LYS A 35 -13.93 1.86 -4.27
CA LYS A 35 -15.09 2.56 -3.73
C LYS A 35 -16.26 1.60 -3.49
N GLY A 36 -17.12 1.92 -2.52
CA GLY A 36 -18.34 1.16 -2.26
C GLY A 36 -18.17 -0.02 -1.32
N ALA A 37 -17.10 -0.09 -0.53
CA ALA A 37 -16.94 -1.14 0.47
C ALA A 37 -18.00 -1.04 1.57
N VAL A 38 -18.67 -2.14 1.84
CA VAL A 38 -19.72 -2.29 2.86
C VAL A 38 -19.16 -2.99 4.09
N ASN A 39 -18.39 -4.06 3.87
CA ASN A 39 -17.81 -4.86 4.94
C ASN A 39 -16.46 -5.45 4.52
N ALA A 40 -15.55 -5.60 5.48
CA ALA A 40 -14.30 -6.33 5.31
C ALA A 40 -14.08 -7.24 6.52
N THR A 41 -14.04 -8.54 6.27
CA THR A 41 -13.80 -9.56 7.30
C THR A 41 -12.47 -10.22 7.01
N VAL A 42 -11.61 -10.29 8.03
CA VAL A 42 -10.30 -10.92 7.95
C VAL A 42 -10.23 -12.11 8.89
N ASN A 43 -9.90 -13.27 8.35
CA ASN A 43 -9.66 -14.49 9.10
C ASN A 43 -8.18 -14.91 8.95
N PRO A 44 -7.37 -14.87 10.01
CA PRO A 44 -5.95 -15.24 9.95
C PRO A 44 -5.70 -16.74 9.91
N ASN A 45 -6.74 -17.61 9.97
CA ASN A 45 -6.64 -19.08 9.93
C ASN A 45 -5.53 -19.59 10.85
N SER A 46 -5.58 -19.20 12.12
CA SER A 46 -4.63 -19.66 13.14
C SER A 46 -5.23 -20.83 13.92
N ASP A 47 -4.41 -21.86 14.17
CA ASP A 47 -4.79 -23.03 14.95
C ASP A 47 -3.77 -23.25 16.08
N VAL A 48 -4.26 -23.82 17.18
CA VAL A 48 -3.42 -24.20 18.32
C VAL A 48 -3.62 -25.69 18.59
N ALA A 49 -2.60 -26.49 18.30
CA ALA A 49 -2.57 -27.90 18.63
C ALA A 49 -2.06 -28.08 20.07
N VAL A 50 -2.70 -28.97 20.82
CA VAL A 50 -2.27 -29.36 22.15
C VAL A 50 -2.04 -30.87 22.16
N ASP A 51 -0.85 -31.28 22.59
CA ASP A 51 -0.50 -32.68 22.78
C ASP A 51 -0.60 -33.06 24.27
N PHE A 52 -1.06 -34.26 24.55
CA PHE A 52 -1.34 -34.75 25.89
C PHE A 52 -0.39 -35.87 26.25
N ALA A 53 0.20 -35.82 27.45
CA ALA A 53 0.98 -36.87 28.04
C ALA A 53 0.62 -36.99 29.54
N ASP A 54 0.77 -38.17 30.13
CA ASP A 54 0.49 -38.45 31.56
C ASP A 54 -0.87 -37.93 32.04
N ASN A 55 -1.94 -38.11 31.21
CA ASN A 55 -3.31 -37.65 31.45
C ASN A 55 -3.51 -36.13 31.60
N GLY A 56 -2.57 -35.32 31.07
CA GLY A 56 -2.69 -33.87 31.07
C GLY A 56 -2.13 -33.21 29.78
N PRO A 57 -2.46 -31.93 29.52
CA PRO A 57 -1.85 -31.22 28.43
C PRO A 57 -0.35 -31.02 28.73
N PHE A 58 0.50 -31.49 27.81
CA PHE A 58 1.94 -31.50 28.00
C PHE A 58 2.68 -30.49 27.10
N PHE A 59 2.24 -30.36 25.85
CA PHE A 59 2.85 -29.48 24.87
C PHE A 59 1.77 -28.76 24.05
N SER A 60 2.01 -27.51 23.69
CA SER A 60 1.16 -26.76 22.75
C SER A 60 1.99 -26.06 21.70
N ALA A 61 1.52 -26.10 20.47
CA ALA A 61 2.11 -25.38 19.33
C ALA A 61 1.02 -24.60 18.60
N SER A 62 1.33 -23.37 18.20
CA SER A 62 0.46 -22.57 17.33
C SER A 62 0.95 -22.60 15.90
N ASN A 63 0.03 -22.72 14.96
CA ASN A 63 0.29 -22.59 13.55
C ASN A 63 -0.56 -21.46 12.98
N ARG A 64 0.00 -20.70 12.02
CA ARG A 64 -0.70 -19.65 11.29
C ARG A 64 -0.73 -20.02 9.81
N GLY A 65 -1.93 -20.19 9.28
CA GLY A 65 -2.17 -20.42 7.86
C GLY A 65 -2.23 -19.13 7.05
N ASN A 66 -2.75 -19.24 5.84
CA ASN A 66 -3.03 -18.09 4.98
C ASN A 66 -4.09 -17.19 5.62
N THR A 67 -3.94 -15.89 5.46
CA THR A 67 -4.95 -14.95 5.92
C THR A 67 -5.98 -14.76 4.83
N GLU A 68 -7.24 -15.07 5.12
CA GLU A 68 -8.37 -14.86 4.23
C GLU A 68 -9.01 -13.51 4.49
N LEU A 69 -9.26 -12.75 3.43
CA LEU A 69 -10.04 -11.52 3.44
C LEU A 69 -11.31 -11.74 2.62
N SER A 70 -12.47 -11.44 3.19
CA SER A 70 -13.74 -11.29 2.49
C SER A 70 -14.12 -9.81 2.49
N LEU A 71 -14.28 -9.24 1.30
CA LEU A 71 -14.64 -7.86 1.07
C LEU A 71 -16.00 -7.80 0.37
N GLU A 72 -17.01 -7.23 1.05
CA GLU A 72 -18.32 -6.98 0.50
C GLU A 72 -18.40 -5.54 -0.01
N MET A 73 -18.85 -5.38 -1.25
CA MET A 73 -18.91 -4.10 -1.95
C MET A 73 -20.25 -3.89 -2.64
N ILE A 74 -20.68 -2.65 -2.77
CA ILE A 74 -21.89 -2.31 -3.56
C ILE A 74 -21.64 -2.67 -5.03
N ASP A 75 -20.46 -2.34 -5.55
CA ASP A 75 -20.02 -2.61 -6.92
C ASP A 75 -18.50 -2.52 -6.99
N VAL A 76 -17.90 -3.13 -8.01
CA VAL A 76 -16.46 -3.05 -8.28
C VAL A 76 -16.26 -2.57 -9.71
N ASP A 77 -15.35 -1.63 -9.91
CA ASP A 77 -14.95 -1.19 -11.24
C ASP A 77 -14.50 -2.40 -12.09
N VAL A 78 -15.15 -2.60 -13.23
CA VAL A 78 -14.92 -3.77 -14.10
C VAL A 78 -13.49 -3.83 -14.60
N ASP A 79 -12.82 -2.69 -14.82
CA ASP A 79 -11.42 -2.65 -15.27
C ASP A 79 -10.49 -3.11 -14.16
N ILE A 80 -10.74 -2.65 -12.94
CA ILE A 80 -9.97 -3.07 -11.76
C ILE A 80 -10.18 -4.57 -11.52
N LEU A 81 -11.41 -5.04 -11.56
CA LEU A 81 -11.75 -6.46 -11.34
C LEU A 81 -11.10 -7.36 -12.39
N ALA A 82 -11.23 -7.00 -13.68
CA ALA A 82 -10.62 -7.77 -14.77
C ALA A 82 -9.08 -7.85 -14.62
N GLU A 83 -8.43 -6.75 -14.25
CA GLU A 83 -6.98 -6.75 -14.02
C GLU A 83 -6.57 -7.61 -12.81
N MET A 84 -7.33 -7.52 -11.70
CA MET A 84 -7.09 -8.33 -10.50
C MET A 84 -7.17 -9.82 -10.79
N LEU A 85 -8.15 -10.23 -11.60
CA LEU A 85 -8.41 -11.62 -11.97
C LEU A 85 -7.58 -12.11 -13.15
N GLY A 86 -6.83 -11.21 -13.82
CA GLY A 86 -6.04 -11.55 -15.01
C GLY A 86 -6.88 -11.77 -16.27
N GLN A 87 -8.12 -11.28 -16.27
CA GLN A 87 -9.05 -11.39 -17.39
C GLN A 87 -8.72 -10.38 -18.50
N LYS A 88 -8.97 -10.75 -19.72
CA LYS A 88 -8.74 -9.87 -20.87
C LYS A 88 -9.98 -9.03 -21.19
N LYS A 89 -9.81 -7.69 -21.21
CA LYS A 89 -10.86 -6.75 -21.63
C LYS A 89 -10.47 -6.11 -22.96
N VAL A 90 -11.34 -6.20 -23.97
CA VAL A 90 -11.15 -5.58 -25.29
C VAL A 90 -12.47 -4.96 -25.73
N ASN A 91 -12.46 -3.70 -26.14
CA ASN A 91 -13.65 -2.96 -26.60
C ASN A 91 -14.84 -3.03 -25.62
N GLY A 92 -14.58 -2.97 -24.32
CA GLY A 92 -15.61 -3.04 -23.28
C GLY A 92 -16.11 -4.46 -22.96
N ILE A 93 -15.65 -5.48 -23.68
CA ILE A 93 -16.01 -6.89 -23.46
C ILE A 93 -14.94 -7.55 -22.62
N THR A 94 -15.31 -8.04 -21.44
CA THR A 94 -14.42 -8.86 -20.59
C THR A 94 -14.62 -10.33 -20.96
N VAL A 95 -13.53 -11.03 -21.21
CA VAL A 95 -13.52 -12.47 -21.52
C VAL A 95 -12.87 -13.21 -20.37
N GLU A 96 -13.60 -14.18 -19.84
CA GLU A 96 -13.14 -15.09 -18.80
C GLU A 96 -12.76 -16.43 -19.41
N THR A 97 -11.56 -16.92 -19.05
CA THR A 97 -11.04 -18.20 -19.56
C THR A 97 -10.41 -19.02 -18.40
N PRO A 98 -10.36 -20.36 -18.53
CA PRO A 98 -9.69 -21.20 -17.53
C PRO A 98 -8.17 -20.95 -17.39
N LEU A 99 -7.58 -20.15 -18.29
CA LEU A 99 -6.16 -19.81 -18.28
C LEU A 99 -5.87 -18.47 -17.58
N ASP A 100 -6.90 -17.75 -17.14
CA ASP A 100 -6.74 -16.48 -16.46
C ASP A 100 -6.05 -16.71 -15.11
N GLN A 101 -5.05 -15.90 -14.83
CA GLN A 101 -4.28 -15.99 -13.59
C GLN A 101 -4.36 -14.66 -12.84
N SER A 102 -4.92 -14.70 -11.63
CA SER A 102 -4.95 -13.54 -10.75
C SER A 102 -3.53 -13.06 -10.45
N SER A 103 -3.33 -11.75 -10.59
CA SER A 103 -2.10 -11.09 -10.15
C SER A 103 -2.07 -10.97 -8.62
N ASP A 104 -0.88 -10.81 -8.06
CA ASP A 104 -0.74 -10.51 -6.63
C ASP A 104 -1.06 -9.02 -6.37
N TYR A 105 -1.83 -8.74 -5.32
CA TYR A 105 -2.20 -7.40 -4.89
C TYR A 105 -1.98 -7.21 -3.40
N ALA A 106 -1.60 -5.98 -3.02
CA ALA A 106 -1.75 -5.50 -1.66
C ALA A 106 -3.12 -4.83 -1.52
N ILE A 107 -3.72 -4.92 -0.33
CA ILE A 107 -4.93 -4.17 0.03
C ILE A 107 -4.72 -3.39 1.32
N GLY A 108 -5.13 -2.13 1.29
CA GLY A 108 -5.15 -1.27 2.46
C GLY A 108 -6.57 -0.80 2.77
N PHE A 109 -6.89 -0.63 4.04
CA PHE A 109 -8.14 -0.02 4.48
C PHE A 109 -8.00 0.58 5.88
N ARG A 110 -8.94 1.43 6.25
CA ARG A 110 -9.02 1.95 7.60
C ARG A 110 -10.33 1.60 8.27
N VAL A 111 -10.25 1.43 9.57
CA VAL A 111 -11.39 1.15 10.43
C VAL A 111 -11.52 2.26 11.45
N TRP A 112 -12.72 2.83 11.57
CA TRP A 112 -13.05 3.82 12.58
C TRP A 112 -13.11 3.16 13.95
N LEU A 113 -12.54 3.85 14.92
CA LEU A 113 -12.60 3.47 16.33
C LEU A 113 -13.53 4.46 17.08
N ALA A 114 -14.34 3.93 17.98
CA ALA A 114 -15.24 4.76 18.79
C ALA A 114 -14.46 5.76 19.65
N GLY A 115 -15.05 6.95 19.84
CA GLY A 115 -14.47 8.02 20.63
C GLY A 115 -13.48 8.89 19.86
N LYS A 116 -12.93 9.86 20.54
CA LYS A 116 -11.95 10.83 20.05
C LYS A 116 -10.59 10.60 20.72
N ASP A 117 -9.52 11.08 20.08
CA ASP A 117 -8.19 11.15 20.70
C ASP A 117 -8.13 12.33 21.70
N ALA A 118 -7.00 12.49 22.38
CA ALA A 118 -6.79 13.57 23.35
C ALA A 118 -6.87 14.98 22.73
N ASN A 119 -6.73 15.09 21.41
CA ASN A 119 -6.80 16.34 20.65
C ASN A 119 -8.18 16.58 20.02
N GLY A 120 -9.16 15.68 20.26
CA GLY A 120 -10.50 15.78 19.69
C GLY A 120 -10.64 15.23 18.27
N ASN A 121 -9.62 14.59 17.70
CA ASN A 121 -9.64 14.00 16.37
C ASN A 121 -10.31 12.62 16.37
N ASN A 122 -10.81 12.21 15.21
CA ASN A 122 -11.31 10.86 15.00
C ASN A 122 -10.16 9.85 15.12
N ARG A 123 -10.46 8.70 15.68
CA ARG A 123 -9.51 7.60 15.88
C ARG A 123 -9.71 6.55 14.81
N TYR A 124 -8.61 6.06 14.24
CA TYR A 124 -8.61 5.05 13.19
C TYR A 124 -7.59 3.97 13.47
N GLN A 125 -7.85 2.78 12.95
CA GLN A 125 -6.86 1.74 12.75
C GLN A 125 -6.65 1.55 11.25
N TYR A 126 -5.40 1.64 10.78
CA TYR A 126 -5.00 1.50 9.39
C TYR A 126 -4.36 0.14 9.19
N PHE A 127 -4.63 -0.47 8.06
CA PHE A 127 -4.12 -1.79 7.69
C PHE A 127 -3.53 -1.77 6.28
N TRP A 128 -2.48 -2.58 6.07
CA TRP A 128 -2.02 -3.06 4.79
C TRP A 128 -1.77 -4.55 4.84
N TYR A 129 -2.42 -5.32 3.97
CA TYR A 129 -2.11 -6.71 3.67
C TYR A 129 -1.21 -6.71 2.44
N ALA A 130 0.01 -7.27 2.58
CA ALA A 130 1.11 -6.97 1.67
C ALA A 130 1.04 -7.71 0.34
N LYS A 131 0.54 -8.95 0.33
CA LYS A 131 0.50 -9.78 -0.88
C LYS A 131 -0.58 -10.84 -0.81
N GLY A 132 -1.48 -10.83 -1.77
CA GLY A 132 -2.55 -11.82 -1.88
C GLY A 132 -3.14 -11.88 -3.27
N LYS A 133 -3.87 -12.95 -3.54
CA LYS A 133 -4.61 -13.17 -4.79
C LYS A 133 -6.10 -13.14 -4.50
N PHE A 134 -6.82 -12.49 -5.41
CA PHE A 134 -8.27 -12.45 -5.38
C PHE A 134 -8.86 -13.59 -6.18
N SER A 135 -9.96 -14.15 -5.70
CA SER A 135 -10.74 -15.17 -6.40
C SER A 135 -11.85 -14.50 -7.22
N VAL A 136 -12.31 -15.19 -8.25
CA VAL A 136 -13.47 -14.78 -9.05
C VAL A 136 -14.68 -14.70 -8.14
N PRO A 137 -15.37 -13.53 -8.07
CA PRO A 137 -16.57 -13.40 -7.24
C PRO A 137 -17.74 -14.19 -7.84
N GLU A 138 -18.64 -14.63 -6.96
CA GLU A 138 -19.92 -15.15 -7.41
C GLU A 138 -20.75 -14.04 -8.07
N THR A 139 -21.34 -14.31 -9.21
CA THR A 139 -22.24 -13.40 -9.91
C THR A 139 -23.66 -13.91 -9.81
N GLY A 140 -24.58 -13.06 -9.36
CA GLY A 140 -25.99 -13.38 -9.24
C GLY A 140 -26.86 -12.14 -9.40
N GLY A 141 -28.17 -12.34 -9.54
CA GLY A 141 -29.14 -11.25 -9.58
C GLY A 141 -30.49 -11.76 -9.11
N GLU A 142 -31.24 -10.92 -8.43
CA GLU A 142 -32.59 -11.19 -7.96
C GLU A 142 -33.61 -10.39 -8.75
N THR A 143 -34.81 -10.99 -8.93
CA THR A 143 -35.93 -10.30 -9.55
C THR A 143 -36.41 -9.17 -8.64
N LYS A 144 -36.65 -7.98 -9.22
CA LYS A 144 -37.27 -6.86 -8.52
C LYS A 144 -38.65 -7.27 -7.99
N THR A 145 -38.85 -7.06 -6.70
CA THR A 145 -40.12 -7.21 -6.00
C THR A 145 -40.70 -5.84 -5.65
N ASP A 146 -41.78 -5.80 -4.88
CA ASP A 146 -42.37 -4.55 -4.36
C ASP A 146 -41.42 -3.81 -3.40
N SER A 147 -40.42 -4.48 -2.85
CA SER A 147 -39.36 -3.93 -2.04
C SER A 147 -38.06 -3.83 -2.85
N LEU A 148 -37.32 -2.71 -2.72
CA LEU A 148 -35.98 -2.59 -3.28
C LEU A 148 -34.98 -3.33 -2.39
N ASN A 149 -34.38 -4.37 -2.96
CA ASN A 149 -33.23 -5.04 -2.36
C ASN A 149 -31.97 -4.72 -3.18
N PHE A 150 -30.91 -4.28 -2.51
CA PHE A 150 -29.65 -3.98 -3.18
C PHE A 150 -28.73 -5.20 -3.06
N GLY A 151 -28.37 -5.77 -4.22
CA GLY A 151 -27.35 -6.81 -4.26
C GLY A 151 -25.96 -6.24 -3.99
N HIS A 152 -25.11 -7.01 -3.32
CA HIS A 152 -23.70 -6.70 -3.11
C HIS A 152 -22.84 -7.76 -3.76
N ILE A 153 -21.63 -7.38 -4.18
CA ILE A 153 -20.62 -8.31 -4.66
C ILE A 153 -19.65 -8.65 -3.52
N SER A 154 -19.37 -9.95 -3.35
CA SER A 154 -18.40 -10.41 -2.38
C SER A 154 -17.13 -10.86 -3.10
N VAL A 155 -15.99 -10.23 -2.78
CA VAL A 155 -14.69 -10.56 -3.33
C VAL A 155 -13.83 -11.13 -2.22
N THR A 156 -13.32 -12.35 -2.41
CA THR A 156 -12.43 -13.00 -1.43
C THR A 156 -11.00 -12.99 -1.91
N ALA A 157 -10.07 -12.93 -0.96
CA ALA A 157 -8.64 -12.98 -1.24
C ALA A 157 -7.90 -13.81 -0.19
N GLN A 158 -6.83 -14.47 -0.64
CA GLN A 158 -5.91 -15.21 0.23
C GLN A 158 -4.57 -14.47 0.27
N PHE A 159 -4.17 -14.04 1.47
CA PHE A 159 -2.92 -13.34 1.73
C PHE A 159 -1.87 -14.27 2.30
N VAL A 160 -0.67 -14.15 1.76
CA VAL A 160 0.52 -14.90 2.18
C VAL A 160 1.61 -13.92 2.59
N GLN A 161 2.65 -14.42 3.24
CA GLN A 161 3.83 -13.62 3.55
C GLN A 161 4.57 -13.22 2.27
N THR A 162 5.22 -12.06 2.29
CA THR A 162 6.13 -11.62 1.24
C THR A 162 7.38 -12.49 1.20
N GLN A 163 8.03 -12.61 0.02
CA GLN A 163 9.37 -13.21 -0.07
C GLN A 163 10.43 -12.24 0.47
N TYR A 164 10.18 -10.95 0.33
CA TYR A 164 10.99 -9.92 0.96
C TYR A 164 10.84 -10.00 2.48
N VAL A 165 11.97 -10.10 3.16
CA VAL A 165 12.07 -10.05 4.62
C VAL A 165 12.62 -8.67 5.01
N PRO A 166 11.80 -7.79 5.58
CA PRO A 166 12.28 -6.47 6.01
C PRO A 166 13.36 -6.57 7.09
N ALA A 167 14.24 -5.57 7.12
CA ALA A 167 15.31 -5.52 8.12
C ALA A 167 14.73 -5.59 9.56
N GLY A 168 15.32 -6.43 10.39
CA GLY A 168 14.88 -6.65 11.79
C GLY A 168 13.68 -7.60 11.95
N GLN A 169 13.26 -8.28 10.87
CA GLN A 169 12.24 -9.34 10.92
C GLN A 169 12.87 -10.70 10.58
N GLU A 170 12.26 -11.78 11.08
CA GLU A 170 12.69 -13.15 10.82
C GLU A 170 11.96 -13.80 9.63
N SER A 171 10.87 -13.17 9.16
CA SER A 171 10.05 -13.67 8.05
C SER A 171 9.43 -12.52 7.26
N GLY A 172 8.89 -12.85 6.09
CA GLY A 172 8.13 -11.91 5.27
C GLY A 172 6.87 -11.40 5.98
N THR A 173 6.35 -10.29 5.50
CA THR A 173 5.20 -9.60 6.10
C THR A 173 3.89 -10.07 5.46
N ILE A 174 2.88 -10.39 6.26
CA ILE A 174 1.51 -10.61 5.80
C ILE A 174 0.71 -9.30 5.92
N CYS A 175 0.75 -8.67 7.11
CA CYS A 175 -0.03 -7.48 7.42
C CYS A 175 0.78 -6.51 8.26
N THR A 176 0.66 -5.22 7.95
CA THR A 176 1.10 -4.13 8.81
C THR A 176 -0.11 -3.30 9.22
N HIS A 177 -0.10 -2.81 10.44
CA HIS A 177 -1.19 -1.96 10.93
C HIS A 177 -0.67 -0.94 11.94
N ILE A 178 -1.36 0.19 12.02
CA ILE A 178 -1.12 1.25 13.01
C ILE A 178 -2.44 1.74 13.59
N ARG A 179 -2.36 2.41 14.74
CA ARG A 179 -3.46 3.20 15.28
C ARG A 179 -3.09 4.68 15.24
N THR A 180 -4.03 5.51 14.83
CA THR A 180 -3.78 6.97 14.72
C THR A 180 -3.65 7.67 16.06
N ASP A 181 -4.25 7.08 17.11
CA ASP A 181 -4.19 7.57 18.50
C ASP A 181 -2.93 7.10 19.25
N ASP A 182 -2.08 6.30 18.63
CA ASP A 182 -0.77 5.95 19.18
C ASP A 182 0.21 7.11 18.94
N ALA A 183 0.71 7.68 20.03
CA ALA A 183 1.65 8.81 20.00
C ALA A 183 3.05 8.40 19.49
N THR A 184 3.38 7.12 19.51
CA THR A 184 4.69 6.62 19.02
C THR A 184 4.74 6.55 17.50
N VAL A 185 3.59 6.54 16.81
CA VAL A 185 3.53 6.57 15.35
C VAL A 185 3.70 8.00 14.84
N PRO A 186 4.74 8.30 14.04
CA PRO A 186 4.99 9.64 13.52
C PRO A 186 3.82 10.19 12.70
N ALA A 187 3.61 11.50 12.76
CA ALA A 187 2.54 12.18 12.03
C ALA A 187 2.67 12.01 10.51
N SER A 188 3.90 12.03 9.99
CA SER A 188 4.22 11.78 8.57
C SER A 188 3.80 10.39 8.11
N VAL A 189 4.01 9.37 8.94
CA VAL A 189 3.59 7.99 8.66
C VAL A 189 2.07 7.90 8.60
N LYS A 190 1.36 8.51 9.57
CA LYS A 190 -0.11 8.53 9.59
C LYS A 190 -0.69 9.23 8.36
N ALA A 191 -0.11 10.38 7.96
CA ALA A 191 -0.57 11.17 6.82
C ALA A 191 -0.36 10.45 5.47
N ASN A 192 0.73 9.70 5.34
CA ASN A 192 1.14 9.08 4.08
C ASN A 192 0.84 7.57 3.99
N TRP A 193 0.13 6.99 4.98
CA TRP A 193 -0.08 5.54 5.08
C TRP A 193 -0.66 4.89 3.83
N PHE A 194 -1.60 5.56 3.15
CA PHE A 194 -2.28 5.03 1.97
C PHE A 194 -1.68 5.49 0.63
N ASN A 195 -0.54 6.18 0.64
CA ASN A 195 0.13 6.56 -0.62
C ASN A 195 0.92 5.39 -1.24
N ALA A 196 1.39 4.46 -0.41
CA ALA A 196 2.03 3.21 -0.85
C ALA A 196 1.86 2.12 0.22
N PRO A 197 1.81 0.82 -0.15
CA PRO A 197 1.82 -0.27 0.83
C PRO A 197 3.05 -0.18 1.74
N VAL A 198 2.79 -0.34 3.04
CA VAL A 198 3.84 -0.38 4.06
C VAL A 198 4.12 -1.84 4.39
N VAL A 199 5.36 -2.28 4.23
CA VAL A 199 5.79 -3.65 4.49
C VAL A 199 6.88 -3.64 5.56
N GLY A 200 6.63 -4.36 6.64
CA GLY A 200 7.56 -4.42 7.76
C GLY A 200 7.38 -3.30 8.80
N VAL A 201 8.29 -3.28 9.76
CA VAL A 201 8.32 -2.27 10.83
C VAL A 201 9.06 -1.04 10.30
N ILE A 202 8.48 0.14 10.51
CA ILE A 202 9.17 1.40 10.25
C ILE A 202 10.22 1.57 11.35
N THR A 203 11.46 1.19 11.06
CA THR A 203 12.56 1.25 12.03
C THR A 203 13.21 2.62 12.10
N ASP A 204 13.03 3.43 11.06
CA ASP A 204 13.55 4.79 10.99
C ASP A 204 12.48 5.75 10.47
N SER A 205 11.92 6.54 11.39
CA SER A 205 10.92 7.56 11.12
C SER A 205 11.51 8.98 11.04
N SER A 206 12.85 9.11 11.01
CA SER A 206 13.50 10.41 10.86
C SER A 206 13.10 11.10 9.57
N GLU A 207 13.18 12.41 9.56
CA GLU A 207 12.79 13.23 8.41
C GLU A 207 13.55 12.81 7.15
N LEU A 208 12.84 12.72 6.03
CA LEU A 208 13.40 12.48 4.71
C LEU A 208 13.48 13.80 3.97
N THR A 209 14.70 14.27 3.75
CA THR A 209 14.99 15.43 2.91
C THR A 209 15.39 14.98 1.51
N VAL A 210 15.06 15.78 0.49
CA VAL A 210 15.42 15.53 -0.90
C VAL A 210 16.08 16.77 -1.46
N THR A 211 17.18 16.59 -2.20
CA THR A 211 17.84 17.64 -2.98
C THR A 211 17.82 17.29 -4.45
N ALA A 212 17.80 18.29 -5.32
CA ALA A 212 17.81 18.09 -6.77
C ALA A 212 19.11 18.60 -7.37
N SER A 213 19.53 17.98 -8.47
CA SER A 213 20.61 18.48 -9.33
C SER A 213 20.27 18.19 -10.79
N LEU A 214 20.64 19.12 -11.68
CA LEU A 214 20.41 18.99 -13.12
C LEU A 214 21.72 18.80 -13.88
N SER A 215 21.73 17.86 -14.79
CA SER A 215 22.77 17.74 -15.81
C SER A 215 22.12 17.58 -17.18
N THR A 216 22.18 18.60 -18.00
CA THR A 216 21.54 18.69 -19.33
C THR A 216 20.01 18.50 -19.21
N LYS A 217 19.48 17.33 -19.53
CA LYS A 217 18.06 16.97 -19.43
C LYS A 217 17.79 15.91 -18.33
N THR A 218 18.77 15.64 -17.48
CA THR A 218 18.66 14.63 -16.44
C THR A 218 18.65 15.28 -15.07
N ILE A 219 17.54 15.13 -14.35
CA ILE A 219 17.42 15.52 -12.95
C ILE A 219 17.80 14.33 -12.09
N THR A 220 18.67 14.54 -11.12
CA THR A 220 18.96 13.56 -10.07
C THR A 220 18.42 14.08 -8.75
N LEU A 221 17.45 13.39 -8.18
CA LEU A 221 16.98 13.62 -6.82
C LEU A 221 17.79 12.74 -5.87
N THR A 222 18.39 13.34 -4.86
CA THR A 222 19.15 12.64 -3.82
C THR A 222 18.43 12.78 -2.49
N GLY A 223 18.13 11.66 -1.86
CA GLY A 223 17.51 11.61 -0.55
C GLY A 223 18.53 11.54 0.57
N ALA A 224 18.19 12.11 1.73
CA ALA A 224 18.93 11.96 2.97
C ALA A 224 17.95 11.88 4.14
N LYS A 225 18.30 11.11 5.16
CA LYS A 225 17.58 11.06 6.43
C LYS A 225 18.40 11.75 7.51
N ASP A 226 17.74 12.46 8.41
CA ASP A 226 18.41 13.13 9.53
C ASP A 226 19.20 12.16 10.43
N SER A 227 18.74 10.90 10.51
CA SER A 227 19.46 9.84 11.19
C SER A 227 20.74 9.36 10.49
N GLY A 228 20.92 9.68 9.20
CA GLY A 228 21.98 9.13 8.35
C GLY A 228 21.79 7.67 7.96
N ALA A 229 20.63 7.07 8.24
CA ALA A 229 20.36 5.68 7.93
C ALA A 229 20.30 5.44 6.41
N SER A 230 20.70 4.24 6.00
CA SER A 230 20.57 3.80 4.60
C SER A 230 19.12 3.39 4.30
N PHE A 231 18.63 3.81 3.14
CA PHE A 231 17.28 3.51 2.66
C PHE A 231 17.25 3.45 1.12
N VAL A 232 16.10 3.09 0.56
CA VAL A 232 15.77 3.29 -0.86
C VAL A 232 14.49 4.10 -0.94
N PHE A 233 14.25 4.80 -2.04
CA PHE A 233 12.93 5.36 -2.30
C PHE A 233 11.94 4.23 -2.62
N ALA A 234 10.69 4.36 -2.19
CA ALA A 234 9.62 3.44 -2.57
C ALA A 234 9.24 3.69 -4.04
N PRO A 235 9.49 2.75 -4.99
CA PRO A 235 9.28 3.00 -6.41
C PRO A 235 7.85 3.40 -6.76
N ALA A 236 6.86 2.80 -6.09
CA ALA A 236 5.44 3.11 -6.30
C ALA A 236 5.07 4.55 -5.88
N SER A 237 5.90 5.21 -5.08
CA SER A 237 5.69 6.62 -4.67
C SER A 237 6.39 7.64 -5.57
N ALA A 238 7.28 7.20 -6.46
CA ALA A 238 8.06 8.08 -7.34
C ALA A 238 7.33 8.25 -8.69
N VAL A 239 6.28 9.06 -8.71
CA VAL A 239 5.40 9.24 -9.88
C VAL A 239 5.55 10.65 -10.44
N LEU A 240 6.01 10.75 -11.70
CA LEU A 240 6.12 12.03 -12.41
C LEU A 240 4.71 12.61 -12.67
N GLY A 241 4.58 13.91 -12.49
CA GLY A 241 3.31 14.62 -12.58
C GLY A 241 2.42 14.54 -11.33
N GLN A 242 2.80 13.75 -10.33
CA GLN A 242 2.05 13.60 -9.07
C GLN A 242 2.90 13.92 -7.84
N THR A 243 3.87 13.06 -7.53
CA THR A 243 4.76 13.22 -6.37
C THR A 243 6.06 13.93 -6.72
N ILE A 244 6.44 13.89 -7.99
CA ILE A 244 7.55 14.61 -8.58
C ILE A 244 6.99 15.40 -9.77
N ILE A 245 7.02 16.72 -9.70
CA ILE A 245 6.50 17.62 -10.73
C ILE A 245 7.69 18.35 -11.35
N VAL A 246 7.87 18.22 -12.65
CA VAL A 246 8.95 18.90 -13.41
C VAL A 246 8.30 19.87 -14.39
N VAL A 247 8.83 21.09 -14.46
CA VAL A 247 8.36 22.11 -15.40
C VAL A 247 9.52 22.75 -16.15
N ASP A 248 9.22 23.24 -17.34
CA ASP A 248 10.15 24.03 -18.16
C ASP A 248 10.18 25.51 -17.74
N SER A 249 10.89 26.34 -18.49
CA SER A 249 11.00 27.79 -18.24
C SER A 249 9.70 28.57 -18.46
N ASN A 250 8.70 27.98 -19.09
CA ASN A 250 7.38 28.57 -19.32
C ASN A 250 6.37 28.16 -18.23
N GLY A 251 6.76 27.18 -17.38
CA GLY A 251 5.89 26.58 -16.36
C GLY A 251 5.07 25.40 -16.89
N ASP A 252 5.34 24.93 -18.11
CA ASP A 252 4.67 23.78 -18.69
C ASP A 252 5.26 22.48 -18.13
N ALA A 253 4.42 21.45 -17.94
CA ALA A 253 4.85 20.15 -17.43
C ALA A 253 5.80 19.46 -18.42
N VAL A 254 6.91 18.91 -17.90
CA VAL A 254 7.91 18.18 -18.68
C VAL A 254 7.71 16.67 -18.45
N ASP A 255 7.50 15.94 -19.52
CA ASP A 255 7.45 14.48 -19.51
C ASP A 255 8.86 13.88 -19.43
N GLY A 256 8.93 12.60 -19.00
CA GLY A 256 10.20 11.92 -18.87
C GLY A 256 10.09 10.53 -18.27
N THR A 257 11.23 9.87 -18.14
CA THR A 257 11.34 8.54 -17.55
C THR A 257 11.95 8.61 -16.16
N VAL A 258 11.25 8.06 -15.17
CA VAL A 258 11.70 7.97 -13.77
C VAL A 258 12.36 6.63 -13.53
N THR A 259 13.57 6.64 -12.98
CA THR A 259 14.29 5.44 -12.54
C THR A 259 14.67 5.59 -11.07
N VAL A 260 14.20 4.66 -10.24
CA VAL A 260 14.51 4.63 -8.80
C VAL A 260 15.66 3.69 -8.55
N GLY A 261 16.67 4.15 -7.80
CA GLY A 261 17.79 3.31 -7.36
C GLY A 261 17.33 2.17 -6.46
N THR A 262 17.81 0.97 -6.71
CA THR A 262 17.38 -0.26 -5.98
C THR A 262 18.30 -0.62 -4.81
N THR A 263 19.46 0.03 -4.70
CA THR A 263 20.44 -0.26 -3.62
C THR A 263 20.24 0.71 -2.47
N ALA A 264 20.06 0.16 -1.25
CA ALA A 264 19.96 0.98 -0.05
C ALA A 264 21.28 1.73 0.21
N SER A 265 21.17 3.02 0.47
CA SER A 265 22.31 3.93 0.69
C SER A 265 21.87 5.07 1.62
N ALA A 266 22.81 5.74 2.28
CA ALA A 266 22.54 6.95 3.05
C ALA A 266 22.14 8.13 2.12
N SER A 267 22.39 8.00 0.83
CA SER A 267 22.04 9.00 -0.20
C SER A 267 21.51 8.29 -1.46
N PRO A 268 20.35 7.61 -1.39
CA PRO A 268 19.76 6.96 -2.55
C PRO A 268 19.28 8.00 -3.55
N THR A 269 19.21 7.62 -4.83
CA THR A 269 18.86 8.52 -5.92
C THR A 269 17.64 8.07 -6.70
N ILE A 270 16.93 9.06 -7.24
CA ILE A 270 15.97 8.91 -8.34
C ILE A 270 16.52 9.69 -9.51
N THR A 271 16.57 9.05 -10.68
CA THR A 271 17.00 9.70 -11.92
C THR A 271 15.80 9.91 -12.81
N ILE A 272 15.63 11.14 -13.32
CA ILE A 272 14.56 11.52 -14.24
C ILE A 272 15.20 12.02 -15.53
N VAL A 273 15.01 11.28 -16.61
CA VAL A 273 15.44 11.68 -17.95
C VAL A 273 14.29 12.41 -18.62
N CYS A 274 14.40 13.71 -18.75
CA CYS A 274 13.36 14.60 -19.28
C CYS A 274 13.39 14.63 -20.83
N GLU A 275 12.22 14.74 -21.44
CA GLU A 275 12.12 14.92 -22.90
C GLU A 275 12.52 16.33 -23.29
N ASP A 276 12.15 17.33 -22.51
CA ASP A 276 12.53 18.74 -22.69
C ASP A 276 13.45 19.23 -21.58
N THR A 277 14.03 20.45 -21.76
CA THR A 277 14.94 21.03 -20.79
C THR A 277 14.15 21.49 -19.56
N PRO A 278 14.35 20.88 -18.38
CA PRO A 278 13.65 21.28 -17.17
C PRO A 278 14.25 22.59 -16.61
N SER A 279 13.44 23.36 -15.89
CA SER A 279 13.86 24.55 -15.17
C SER A 279 13.52 24.52 -13.69
N ALA A 280 12.53 23.70 -13.29
CA ALA A 280 12.20 23.51 -11.89
C ALA A 280 11.70 22.11 -11.62
N VAL A 281 11.93 21.64 -10.39
CA VAL A 281 11.36 20.39 -9.87
C VAL A 281 10.73 20.63 -8.50
N THR A 282 9.53 20.09 -8.32
CA THR A 282 8.83 20.06 -7.03
C THR A 282 8.68 18.61 -6.57
N VAL A 283 9.06 18.32 -5.34
CA VAL A 283 8.84 17.04 -4.67
C VAL A 283 7.78 17.23 -3.58
N THR A 284 6.77 16.38 -3.56
CA THR A 284 5.70 16.43 -2.56
C THR A 284 5.94 15.38 -1.45
N SER A 285 5.20 15.49 -0.36
CA SER A 285 5.21 14.49 0.73
C SER A 285 4.67 13.11 0.32
N GLY A 286 4.13 12.99 -0.90
CA GLY A 286 3.72 11.71 -1.50
C GLY A 286 4.90 10.82 -1.88
N LEU A 287 6.09 11.38 -2.19
CA LEU A 287 7.31 10.61 -2.36
C LEU A 287 7.76 10.03 -1.01
N LYS A 288 7.96 8.72 -0.95
CA LYS A 288 8.28 8.00 0.28
C LYS A 288 9.60 7.24 0.18
N ASP A 289 10.19 6.99 1.34
CA ASP A 289 11.27 6.02 1.49
C ASP A 289 10.72 4.57 1.68
N SER A 290 11.63 3.61 1.78
CA SER A 290 11.31 2.19 2.03
C SER A 290 10.70 1.92 3.41
N PHE A 291 10.76 2.89 4.32
CA PHE A 291 10.11 2.83 5.63
C PHE A 291 8.73 3.48 5.65
N GLY A 292 8.28 4.06 4.52
CA GLY A 292 7.00 4.73 4.38
C GLY A 292 6.98 6.18 4.86
N VAL A 293 8.14 6.75 5.21
CA VAL A 293 8.27 8.16 5.59
C VAL A 293 8.19 9.03 4.34
N GLY A 294 7.27 9.98 4.32
CA GLY A 294 7.13 10.94 3.22
C GLY A 294 8.25 11.97 3.21
N ALA A 295 8.67 12.37 2.02
CA ALA A 295 9.64 13.43 1.84
C ALA A 295 9.11 14.76 2.38
N THR A 296 9.98 15.57 2.96
CA THR A 296 9.69 16.97 3.21
C THR A 296 9.50 17.67 1.86
N PRO A 297 8.34 18.35 1.62
CA PRO A 297 8.09 19.01 0.35
C PRO A 297 9.17 20.03 0.02
N MET A 298 9.67 20.00 -1.21
CA MET A 298 10.67 20.95 -1.69
C MET A 298 10.32 21.39 -3.12
N THR A 299 10.76 22.60 -3.47
CA THR A 299 10.75 23.11 -4.84
C THR A 299 12.11 23.73 -5.12
N ASP A 300 12.75 23.25 -6.18
CA ASP A 300 14.00 23.84 -6.70
C ASP A 300 13.69 24.50 -8.05
N THR A 301 13.91 25.80 -8.12
CA THR A 301 13.70 26.65 -9.31
C THR A 301 15.02 27.12 -9.89
N SER A 302 16.14 26.60 -9.41
CA SER A 302 17.49 26.98 -9.82
C SER A 302 18.23 25.86 -10.56
N LEU A 303 17.46 24.95 -11.18
CA LEU A 303 17.97 23.81 -11.96
C LEU A 303 18.71 24.24 -13.22
#